data_1ca66cad6c9156bfd0402e83c3bcbf79
#
_entry.id   1ca66cad6c9156bfd0402e83c3bcbf79
#
_cell.length_a   1.000
_cell.length_b   1.000
_cell.length_c   1.000
_cell.angle_alpha   90.00
_cell.angle_beta   90.00
_cell.angle_gamma   90.00
#
_symmetry.space_group_name_H-M   'P 1'
#
loop_
_entity.id
_entity.type
_entity.pdbx_description
1 polymer ?
#
loop_
_entity_poly.entity_id
_entity_poly.type
_entity_poly.pdbx_seq_one_letter_code
_entity_poly.pdbx_strand_id
1 'polypeptide(L)'
;AKLKAVYPDTTVSLRASKPDGDGNVCLMKEGGNIVYTISAEKVPWVKTSYDSLVNEYVLYPKMSALSEVSVNDGKNTYTFSLSTAQKTKTDDNGSESTTTTTTVKNGKTEIELATFSGFYENLTMVELADTKSDSKNGSPVLTVTYKYSSDGSTDTVSYYKSDGNRYVAVVNGRVAGHAYQSKVNTAVKQASSVAANKSE
;
A
#
# COMPACT_ATOMS: atom_id res chain seq x y z
N ALA A 1 10.49 25.29 4.21
CA ALA A 1 10.57 23.83 4.30
C ALA A 1 11.69 23.42 5.27
N LYS A 2 11.60 22.22 5.82
CA LYS A 2 12.64 21.60 6.66
C LYS A 2 12.93 20.21 6.16
N LEU A 3 14.21 19.82 6.13
CA LEU A 3 14.69 18.47 5.85
C LEU A 3 15.55 18.01 7.03
N LYS A 4 15.33 16.78 7.50
CA LYS A 4 16.21 16.10 8.46
C LYS A 4 16.66 14.80 7.84
N ALA A 5 17.97 14.68 7.57
CA ALA A 5 18.61 13.46 7.11
C ALA A 5 19.39 12.84 8.28
N VAL A 6 19.10 11.58 8.58
CA VAL A 6 19.74 10.81 9.67
C VAL A 6 20.64 9.77 9.04
N TYR A 7 21.92 9.81 9.37
CA TYR A 7 22.95 8.85 8.97
C TYR A 7 23.42 8.08 10.22
N PRO A 8 24.10 6.94 10.08
CA PRO A 8 24.57 6.18 11.24
C PRO A 8 25.37 7.01 12.26
N ASP A 9 26.21 7.93 11.77
CA ASP A 9 27.15 8.70 12.61
C ASP A 9 26.78 10.19 12.75
N THR A 10 25.75 10.67 12.06
CA THR A 10 25.41 12.10 12.08
C THR A 10 23.98 12.37 11.64
N THR A 11 23.49 13.52 12.05
CA THR A 11 22.21 14.05 11.58
C THR A 11 22.43 15.43 10.95
N VAL A 12 21.90 15.62 9.76
CA VAL A 12 21.92 16.91 9.06
C VAL A 12 20.49 17.44 9.00
N SER A 13 20.30 18.65 9.55
CA SER A 13 19.04 19.37 9.49
C SER A 13 19.21 20.63 8.64
N LEU A 14 18.37 20.77 7.63
CA LEU A 14 18.38 21.92 6.71
C LEU A 14 17.04 22.66 6.80
N ARG A 15 17.11 23.98 6.67
CA ARG A 15 15.94 24.87 6.51
C ARG A 15 16.03 25.55 5.16
N ALA A 16 14.90 25.64 4.45
CA ALA A 16 14.81 26.38 3.20
C ALA A 16 13.62 27.34 3.22
N SER A 17 13.79 28.50 2.59
CA SER A 17 12.71 29.44 2.31
C SER A 17 11.70 28.85 1.32
N LYS A 18 10.61 29.58 1.05
CA LYS A 18 9.88 29.41 -0.20
C LYS A 18 10.73 29.90 -1.36
N PRO A 19 10.52 29.37 -2.60
CA PRO A 19 11.15 29.95 -3.79
C PRO A 19 10.78 31.44 -3.94
N ASP A 20 11.75 32.23 -4.37
CA ASP A 20 11.55 33.63 -4.76
C ASP A 20 11.01 33.74 -6.21
N GLY A 21 10.90 34.97 -6.72
CA GLY A 21 10.42 35.24 -8.08
C GLY A 21 11.34 34.68 -9.20
N ASP A 22 12.61 34.44 -8.89
CA ASP A 22 13.61 33.90 -9.81
C ASP A 22 13.76 32.37 -9.67
N GLY A 23 12.95 31.75 -8.81
CA GLY A 23 12.97 30.29 -8.56
C GLY A 23 14.11 29.85 -7.65
N ASN A 24 14.77 30.75 -6.90
CA ASN A 24 15.80 30.42 -5.95
C ASN A 24 15.23 30.29 -4.53
N VAL A 25 15.92 29.54 -3.69
CA VAL A 25 15.63 29.38 -2.26
C VAL A 25 16.85 29.73 -1.43
N CYS A 26 16.62 30.31 -0.27
CA CYS A 26 17.63 30.46 0.77
C CYS A 26 17.71 29.16 1.57
N LEU A 27 18.88 28.54 1.60
CA LEU A 27 19.15 27.27 2.30
C LEU A 27 20.13 27.52 3.46
N MET A 28 19.83 26.97 4.62
CA MET A 28 20.66 27.08 5.82
C MET A 28 20.71 25.74 6.56
N LYS A 29 21.91 25.36 7.03
CA LYS A 29 22.05 24.25 7.99
C LYS A 29 21.55 24.73 9.36
N GLU A 30 20.75 23.91 10.03
CA GLU A 30 20.25 24.23 11.39
C GLU A 30 21.43 24.35 12.37
N GLY A 31 21.47 25.45 13.12
CA GLY A 31 22.58 25.82 13.99
C GLY A 31 23.78 26.48 13.27
N GLY A 32 23.72 26.68 11.96
CA GLY A 32 24.72 27.43 11.20
C GLY A 32 24.30 28.89 10.98
N ASN A 33 25.28 29.73 10.66
CA ASN A 33 25.08 31.19 10.40
C ASN A 33 25.20 31.53 8.90
N ILE A 34 25.44 30.53 8.05
CA ILE A 34 25.64 30.74 6.60
C ILE A 34 24.33 30.40 5.88
N VAL A 35 23.89 31.34 5.04
CA VAL A 35 22.75 31.15 4.15
C VAL A 35 23.26 31.07 2.72
N TYR A 36 22.83 30.04 2.03
CA TYR A 36 23.16 29.81 0.63
C TYR A 36 21.93 30.11 -0.24
N THR A 37 22.11 30.81 -1.34
CA THR A 37 21.08 30.93 -2.37
C THR A 37 21.33 29.86 -3.43
N ILE A 38 20.32 29.05 -3.70
CA ILE A 38 20.39 27.92 -4.62
C ILE A 38 19.09 27.79 -5.41
N SER A 39 19.15 27.34 -6.68
CA SER A 39 17.95 27.04 -7.44
C SER A 39 17.10 25.99 -6.74
N ALA A 40 15.77 26.22 -6.66
CA ALA A 40 14.80 25.30 -6.08
C ALA A 40 14.79 23.94 -6.80
N GLU A 41 15.23 23.87 -8.06
CA GLU A 41 15.35 22.61 -8.81
C GLU A 41 16.41 21.67 -8.23
N LYS A 42 17.45 22.23 -7.60
CA LYS A 42 18.51 21.43 -6.93
C LYS A 42 18.10 20.95 -5.54
N VAL A 43 16.97 21.40 -5.02
CA VAL A 43 16.40 21.03 -3.71
C VAL A 43 14.91 20.70 -3.84
N PRO A 44 14.55 19.65 -4.60
CA PRO A 44 13.16 19.35 -4.97
C PRO A 44 12.23 19.18 -3.77
N TRP A 45 12.76 18.75 -2.62
CA TRP A 45 12.01 18.61 -1.37
C TRP A 45 11.38 19.92 -0.86
N VAL A 46 11.82 21.08 -1.33
CA VAL A 46 11.22 22.37 -0.98
C VAL A 46 9.82 22.54 -1.55
N LYS A 47 9.58 21.93 -2.72
CA LYS A 47 8.28 21.93 -3.42
C LYS A 47 7.45 20.68 -3.12
N THR A 48 8.04 19.69 -2.44
CA THR A 48 7.39 18.42 -2.15
C THR A 48 6.32 18.62 -1.08
N SER A 49 5.09 18.27 -1.38
CA SER A 49 3.99 18.18 -0.43
C SER A 49 3.83 16.74 0.07
N TYR A 50 3.14 16.56 1.19
CA TYR A 50 2.79 15.21 1.66
C TYR A 50 2.02 14.44 0.59
N ASP A 51 1.04 15.09 -0.06
CA ASP A 51 0.21 14.48 -1.11
C ASP A 51 1.03 14.01 -2.32
N SER A 52 2.15 14.69 -2.64
CA SER A 52 3.03 14.29 -3.74
C SER A 52 3.94 13.10 -3.41
N LEU A 53 4.01 12.67 -2.15
CA LEU A 53 4.79 11.53 -1.67
C LEU A 53 3.93 10.31 -1.34
N VAL A 54 2.62 10.50 -1.25
CA VAL A 54 1.70 9.42 -0.94
C VAL A 54 1.46 8.58 -2.20
N ASN A 55 1.45 7.26 -2.04
CA ASN A 55 1.05 6.36 -3.11
C ASN A 55 -0.39 6.64 -3.54
N GLU A 56 -0.67 6.48 -4.82
CA GLU A 56 -2.01 6.53 -5.39
C GLU A 56 -2.95 5.53 -4.71
N TYR A 57 -2.43 4.35 -4.37
CA TYR A 57 -3.18 3.28 -3.70
C TYR A 57 -2.98 3.30 -2.18
N VAL A 58 -4.04 2.97 -1.44
CA VAL A 58 -4.03 2.92 0.04
C VAL A 58 -2.96 1.97 0.56
N LEU A 59 -2.93 0.74 0.00
CA LEU A 59 -1.94 -0.28 0.33
C LEU A 59 -1.85 -1.28 -0.84
N TYR A 60 -0.63 -1.49 -1.36
CA TYR A 60 -0.40 -2.34 -2.52
C TYR A 60 0.73 -3.37 -2.28
N PRO A 61 0.53 -4.39 -1.42
CA PRO A 61 1.51 -5.45 -1.24
C PRO A 61 1.61 -6.33 -2.48
N LYS A 62 2.80 -6.85 -2.76
CA LYS A 62 2.99 -7.81 -3.85
C LYS A 62 2.45 -9.18 -3.42
N MET A 63 1.56 -9.78 -4.20
CA MET A 63 0.98 -11.10 -3.91
C MET A 63 2.05 -12.18 -3.66
N SER A 64 3.14 -12.15 -4.43
CA SER A 64 4.26 -13.11 -4.31
C SER A 64 5.04 -12.99 -3.00
N ALA A 65 4.87 -11.91 -2.24
CA ALA A 65 5.51 -11.71 -0.95
C ALA A 65 4.65 -12.17 0.23
N LEU A 66 3.42 -12.64 -0.05
CA LEU A 66 2.44 -12.98 0.99
C LEU A 66 2.34 -14.49 1.19
N SER A 67 2.12 -14.90 2.43
CA SER A 67 1.73 -16.26 2.83
C SER A 67 0.23 -16.37 3.10
N GLU A 68 -0.44 -15.24 3.44
CA GLU A 68 -1.85 -15.25 3.78
C GLU A 68 -2.48 -13.87 3.51
N VAL A 69 -3.74 -13.88 3.07
CA VAL A 69 -4.62 -12.71 2.99
C VAL A 69 -5.90 -13.04 3.75
N SER A 70 -6.19 -12.29 4.82
CA SER A 70 -7.44 -12.42 5.56
C SER A 70 -8.35 -11.24 5.26
N VAL A 71 -9.60 -11.51 4.88
CA VAL A 71 -10.58 -10.52 4.45
C VAL A 71 -11.82 -10.63 5.33
N ASN A 72 -12.13 -9.57 6.06
CA ASN A 72 -13.38 -9.42 6.81
C ASN A 72 -14.29 -8.44 6.08
N ASP A 73 -15.44 -8.92 5.60
CA ASP A 73 -16.43 -8.16 4.82
C ASP A 73 -17.46 -7.41 5.71
N GLY A 74 -17.16 -7.29 7.00
CA GLY A 74 -18.07 -6.72 8.01
C GLY A 74 -19.05 -7.73 8.59
N LYS A 75 -19.15 -8.95 8.05
CA LYS A 75 -20.00 -10.06 8.53
C LYS A 75 -19.22 -11.34 8.78
N ASN A 76 -18.38 -11.71 7.81
CA ASN A 76 -17.61 -12.95 7.82
C ASN A 76 -16.13 -12.65 7.60
N THR A 77 -15.28 -13.59 8.00
CA THR A 77 -13.86 -13.54 7.73
C THR A 77 -13.47 -14.72 6.84
N TYR A 78 -12.77 -14.44 5.76
CA TYR A 78 -12.24 -15.42 4.80
C TYR A 78 -10.72 -15.34 4.84
N THR A 79 -10.06 -16.50 4.95
CA THR A 79 -8.61 -16.56 5.04
C THR A 79 -8.04 -17.34 3.87
N PHE A 80 -7.30 -16.66 3.01
CA PHE A 80 -6.67 -17.23 1.83
C PHE A 80 -5.19 -17.47 2.13
N SER A 81 -4.78 -18.73 2.17
CA SER A 81 -3.37 -19.11 2.25
C SER A 81 -2.76 -19.16 0.84
N LEU A 82 -1.58 -18.55 0.70
CA LEU A 82 -0.83 -18.50 -0.55
C LEU A 82 0.45 -19.30 -0.40
N SER A 83 0.72 -20.17 -1.34
CA SER A 83 1.98 -20.91 -1.43
C SER A 83 2.55 -20.79 -2.83
N THR A 84 3.83 -20.45 -2.92
CA THR A 84 4.55 -20.31 -4.19
C THR A 84 5.61 -21.40 -4.28
N ALA A 85 5.52 -22.23 -5.32
CA ALA A 85 6.51 -23.26 -5.63
C ALA A 85 7.25 -22.88 -6.92
N GLN A 86 8.56 -23.04 -6.90
CA GLN A 86 9.41 -22.91 -8.09
C GLN A 86 9.85 -24.29 -8.54
N LYS A 87 9.71 -24.57 -9.83
CA LYS A 87 10.18 -25.79 -10.46
C LYS A 87 11.13 -25.43 -11.60
N THR A 88 12.40 -25.75 -11.43
CA THR A 88 13.41 -25.61 -12.49
C THR A 88 13.45 -26.89 -13.32
N LYS A 89 13.40 -26.76 -14.63
CA LYS A 89 13.67 -27.83 -15.60
C LYS A 89 14.88 -27.44 -16.41
N THR A 90 15.83 -28.36 -16.56
CA THR A 90 16.95 -28.24 -17.48
C THR A 90 16.58 -29.03 -18.75
N ASP A 91 16.71 -28.42 -19.91
CA ASP A 91 16.51 -29.10 -21.20
C ASP A 91 17.78 -29.88 -21.60
N ASP A 92 17.65 -30.66 -22.68
CA ASP A 92 18.74 -31.51 -23.21
C ASP A 92 19.96 -30.69 -23.70
N ASN A 93 19.80 -29.38 -23.86
CA ASN A 93 20.85 -28.40 -24.23
C ASN A 93 21.49 -27.70 -23.03
N GLY A 94 21.10 -28.08 -21.81
CA GLY A 94 21.60 -27.47 -20.57
C GLY A 94 20.99 -26.11 -20.24
N SER A 95 19.92 -25.69 -20.93
CA SER A 95 19.20 -24.45 -20.64
C SER A 95 18.20 -24.67 -19.51
N GLU A 96 18.26 -23.81 -18.49
CA GLU A 96 17.37 -23.88 -17.34
C GLU A 96 16.14 -22.99 -17.52
N SER A 97 14.95 -23.57 -17.36
CA SER A 97 13.69 -22.85 -17.28
C SER A 97 13.06 -23.00 -15.90
N THR A 98 12.77 -21.89 -15.22
CA THR A 98 12.11 -21.89 -13.91
C THR A 98 10.65 -21.49 -14.08
N THR A 99 9.75 -22.39 -13.69
CA THR A 99 8.30 -22.11 -13.63
C THR A 99 7.91 -21.84 -12.19
N THR A 100 7.26 -20.71 -11.95
CA THR A 100 6.71 -20.35 -10.65
C THR A 100 5.21 -20.62 -10.65
N THR A 101 4.73 -21.42 -9.70
CA THR A 101 3.30 -21.73 -9.53
C THR A 101 2.85 -21.23 -8.18
N THR A 102 1.81 -20.39 -8.16
CA THR A 102 1.15 -19.94 -6.93
C THR A 102 -0.16 -20.70 -6.75
N THR A 103 -0.35 -21.28 -5.58
CA THR A 103 -1.59 -21.96 -5.16
C THR A 103 -2.26 -21.13 -4.08
N VAL A 104 -3.57 -20.94 -4.20
CA VAL A 104 -4.40 -20.20 -3.24
C VAL A 104 -5.45 -21.13 -2.67
N LYS A 105 -5.65 -21.11 -1.34
CA LYS A 105 -6.66 -21.93 -0.67
C LYS A 105 -7.41 -21.14 0.39
N ASN A 106 -8.72 -21.37 0.49
CA ASN A 106 -9.54 -20.99 1.63
C ASN A 106 -9.91 -22.26 2.42
N GLY A 107 -9.20 -22.51 3.51
CA GLY A 107 -9.27 -23.78 4.24
C GLY A 107 -8.88 -24.95 3.35
N LYS A 108 -9.85 -25.85 3.04
CA LYS A 108 -9.65 -27.01 2.16
C LYS A 108 -9.97 -26.73 0.69
N THR A 109 -10.63 -25.62 0.40
CA THR A 109 -11.04 -25.26 -0.96
C THR A 109 -9.89 -24.58 -1.69
N GLU A 110 -9.46 -25.15 -2.80
CA GLU A 110 -8.49 -24.54 -3.70
C GLU A 110 -9.21 -23.50 -4.58
N ILE A 111 -8.63 -22.30 -4.65
CA ILE A 111 -9.18 -21.18 -5.39
C ILE A 111 -8.42 -21.03 -6.70
N GLU A 112 -9.14 -20.91 -7.80
CA GLU A 112 -8.52 -20.61 -9.09
C GLU A 112 -7.73 -19.29 -9.03
N LEU A 113 -6.47 -19.33 -9.45
CA LEU A 113 -5.56 -18.20 -9.36
C LEU A 113 -6.09 -16.96 -10.10
N ALA A 114 -6.72 -17.15 -11.26
CA ALA A 114 -7.31 -16.04 -12.01
C ALA A 114 -8.44 -15.35 -11.24
N THR A 115 -9.34 -16.16 -10.63
CA THR A 115 -10.43 -15.67 -9.78
C THR A 115 -9.89 -14.90 -8.57
N PHE A 116 -8.89 -15.46 -7.89
CA PHE A 116 -8.26 -14.77 -6.74
C PHE A 116 -7.51 -13.50 -7.17
N SER A 117 -6.82 -13.51 -8.31
CA SER A 117 -6.06 -12.34 -8.79
C SER A 117 -6.97 -11.15 -9.07
N GLY A 118 -8.10 -11.35 -9.73
CA GLY A 118 -9.09 -10.28 -9.96
C GLY A 118 -9.68 -9.72 -8.66
N PHE A 119 -9.94 -10.60 -7.68
CA PHE A 119 -10.36 -10.18 -6.35
C PHE A 119 -9.25 -9.41 -5.62
N TYR A 120 -8.01 -9.89 -5.68
CA TYR A 120 -6.84 -9.27 -5.08
C TYR A 120 -6.59 -7.85 -5.60
N GLU A 121 -6.80 -7.63 -6.90
CA GLU A 121 -6.76 -6.29 -7.49
C GLU A 121 -7.78 -5.35 -6.84
N ASN A 122 -9.00 -5.82 -6.57
CA ASN A 122 -10.02 -5.02 -5.89
C ASN A 122 -9.66 -4.72 -4.42
N LEU A 123 -8.84 -5.54 -3.78
CA LEU A 123 -8.33 -5.31 -2.42
C LEU A 123 -7.16 -4.29 -2.39
N THR A 124 -6.32 -4.29 -3.42
CA THR A 124 -5.03 -3.57 -3.42
C THR A 124 -5.02 -2.30 -4.24
N MET A 125 -5.81 -2.24 -5.33
CA MET A 125 -5.90 -1.06 -6.20
C MET A 125 -7.00 -0.09 -5.74
N VAL A 126 -7.13 0.08 -4.44
CA VAL A 126 -8.04 1.09 -3.86
C VAL A 126 -7.31 2.42 -3.82
N GLU A 127 -7.76 3.36 -4.65
CA GLU A 127 -7.15 4.68 -4.77
C GLU A 127 -7.51 5.60 -3.60
N LEU A 128 -6.54 6.39 -3.16
CA LEU A 128 -6.76 7.51 -2.26
C LEU A 128 -7.37 8.68 -3.04
N ALA A 129 -8.45 9.24 -2.49
CA ALA A 129 -9.07 10.44 -3.02
C ALA A 129 -8.44 11.72 -2.44
N ASP A 130 -7.97 11.65 -1.21
CA ASP A 130 -7.23 12.70 -0.51
C ASP A 130 -6.56 12.13 0.75
N THR A 131 -5.72 12.92 1.41
CA THR A 131 -4.98 12.56 2.62
C THR A 131 -5.55 13.19 3.90
N LYS A 132 -6.81 13.63 3.88
CA LYS A 132 -7.45 14.25 5.04
C LYS A 132 -7.66 13.22 6.14
N SER A 133 -7.46 13.66 7.37
CA SER A 133 -7.61 12.83 8.55
C SER A 133 -8.99 13.08 9.18
N ASP A 134 -9.96 12.26 8.80
CA ASP A 134 -11.28 12.26 9.42
C ASP A 134 -11.36 11.20 10.51
N SER A 135 -12.33 11.39 11.41
CA SER A 135 -12.63 10.40 12.44
C SER A 135 -13.24 9.14 11.82
N LYS A 136 -12.75 7.99 12.24
CA LYS A 136 -13.35 6.70 11.91
C LYS A 136 -14.63 6.50 12.73
N ASN A 137 -15.75 6.31 12.07
CA ASN A 137 -17.05 6.12 12.71
C ASN A 137 -17.56 4.69 12.52
N GLY A 138 -18.00 4.08 13.62
CA GLY A 138 -18.62 2.74 13.60
C GLY A 138 -17.62 1.61 13.36
N SER A 139 -18.15 0.50 12.85
CA SER A 139 -17.35 -0.68 12.45
C SER A 139 -16.87 -0.57 11.01
N PRO A 140 -15.72 -1.15 10.67
CA PRO A 140 -15.24 -1.15 9.29
C PRO A 140 -16.17 -1.98 8.39
N VAL A 141 -16.37 -1.53 7.16
CA VAL A 141 -17.11 -2.26 6.12
C VAL A 141 -16.27 -3.34 5.47
N LEU A 142 -14.96 -3.16 5.49
CA LEU A 142 -13.96 -4.11 5.00
C LEU A 142 -12.69 -3.97 5.84
N THR A 143 -12.13 -5.09 6.25
CA THR A 143 -10.78 -5.15 6.82
C THR A 143 -10.00 -6.22 6.08
N VAL A 144 -8.81 -5.88 5.62
CA VAL A 144 -7.89 -6.81 4.97
C VAL A 144 -6.58 -6.84 5.74
N THR A 145 -6.13 -8.06 6.08
CA THR A 145 -4.84 -8.29 6.71
C THR A 145 -3.97 -9.10 5.75
N TYR A 146 -2.80 -8.58 5.44
CA TYR A 146 -1.78 -9.20 4.60
C TYR A 146 -0.65 -9.71 5.48
N LYS A 147 -0.35 -11.00 5.41
CA LYS A 147 0.74 -11.62 6.15
C LYS A 147 1.89 -11.95 5.20
N TYR A 148 3.07 -11.44 5.50
CA TYR A 148 4.26 -11.63 4.67
C TYR A 148 4.91 -13.00 4.92
N SER A 149 5.42 -13.60 3.85
CA SER A 149 6.09 -14.91 3.90
C SER A 149 7.52 -14.83 4.45
N SER A 150 8.16 -13.66 4.39
CA SER A 150 9.56 -13.47 4.76
C SER A 150 9.80 -13.56 6.27
N ASP A 151 8.93 -12.94 7.06
CA ASP A 151 9.11 -12.75 8.51
C ASP A 151 7.83 -12.94 9.32
N GLY A 152 6.70 -13.21 8.63
CA GLY A 152 5.39 -13.35 9.27
C GLY A 152 4.77 -12.03 9.75
N SER A 153 5.40 -10.88 9.44
CA SER A 153 4.80 -9.58 9.74
C SER A 153 3.49 -9.38 9.00
N THR A 154 2.68 -8.43 9.48
CA THR A 154 1.36 -8.16 8.90
C THR A 154 1.16 -6.68 8.64
N ASP A 155 0.51 -6.38 7.52
CA ASP A 155 -0.11 -5.09 7.27
C ASP A 155 -1.63 -5.24 7.27
N THR A 156 -2.32 -4.27 7.86
CA THR A 156 -3.78 -4.27 7.92
C THR A 156 -4.33 -2.96 7.36
N VAL A 157 -5.33 -3.07 6.50
CA VAL A 157 -6.12 -1.93 6.04
C VAL A 157 -7.58 -2.11 6.40
N SER A 158 -8.20 -1.07 6.95
CA SER A 158 -9.63 -1.06 7.30
C SER A 158 -10.30 0.16 6.68
N TYR A 159 -11.51 -0.04 6.15
CA TYR A 159 -12.31 0.99 5.50
C TYR A 159 -13.57 1.26 6.30
N TYR A 160 -13.77 2.51 6.72
CA TYR A 160 -14.91 2.96 7.52
C TYR A 160 -15.80 3.88 6.69
N LYS A 161 -17.09 3.84 6.95
CA LYS A 161 -18.04 4.77 6.29
C LYS A 161 -17.65 6.21 6.59
N SER A 162 -17.68 7.05 5.56
CA SER A 162 -17.52 8.50 5.62
C SER A 162 -18.68 9.17 4.89
N ASP A 163 -18.76 10.47 4.99
CA ASP A 163 -19.76 11.24 4.26
C ASP A 163 -19.50 11.21 2.75
N GLY A 164 -20.57 11.20 1.97
CA GLY A 164 -20.51 11.08 0.52
C GLY A 164 -20.13 9.67 0.04
N ASN A 165 -19.50 9.59 -1.15
CA ASN A 165 -19.14 8.33 -1.81
C ASN A 165 -17.69 7.91 -1.49
N ARG A 166 -17.26 8.02 -0.23
CA ARG A 166 -15.89 7.71 0.20
C ARG A 166 -15.88 6.88 1.47
N TYR A 167 -14.75 6.24 1.72
CA TYR A 167 -14.43 5.57 2.97
C TYR A 167 -13.20 6.20 3.61
N VAL A 168 -13.17 6.29 4.94
CA VAL A 168 -11.93 6.57 5.68
C VAL A 168 -11.07 5.31 5.63
N ALA A 169 -9.89 5.41 5.04
CA ALA A 169 -8.91 4.33 4.98
C ALA A 169 -7.95 4.43 6.17
N VAL A 170 -7.77 3.31 6.86
CA VAL A 170 -6.89 3.19 8.03
C VAL A 170 -5.89 2.08 7.77
N VAL A 171 -4.60 2.40 7.71
CA VAL A 171 -3.51 1.46 7.51
C VAL A 171 -2.73 1.32 8.81
N ASN A 172 -2.60 0.09 9.32
CA ASN A 172 -1.88 -0.21 10.56
C ASN A 172 -2.31 0.70 11.73
N GLY A 173 -3.62 0.95 11.84
CA GLY A 173 -4.21 1.78 12.89
C GLY A 173 -4.13 3.30 12.66
N ARG A 174 -3.46 3.77 11.61
CA ARG A 174 -3.32 5.19 11.26
C ARG A 174 -4.23 5.55 10.08
N VAL A 175 -4.92 6.67 10.17
CA VAL A 175 -5.71 7.19 9.05
C VAL A 175 -4.77 7.58 7.91
N ALA A 176 -4.99 6.99 6.74
CA ALA A 176 -4.26 7.30 5.51
C ALA A 176 -4.92 8.43 4.72
N GLY A 177 -6.25 8.54 4.79
CA GLY A 177 -7.05 9.51 4.07
C GLY A 177 -8.42 8.95 3.68
N HIS A 178 -9.04 9.56 2.67
CA HIS A 178 -10.26 9.05 2.07
C HIS A 178 -9.94 8.20 0.85
N ALA A 179 -10.62 7.06 0.73
CA ALA A 179 -10.53 6.15 -0.40
C ALA A 179 -11.81 6.14 -1.21
N TYR A 180 -11.72 5.86 -2.52
CA TYR A 180 -12.89 5.66 -3.37
C TYR A 180 -13.61 4.34 -3.05
N GLN A 181 -14.94 4.37 -3.05
CA GLN A 181 -15.77 3.23 -2.63
C GLN A 181 -15.80 2.07 -3.63
N SER A 182 -15.57 2.30 -4.91
CA SER A 182 -15.86 1.33 -5.98
C SER A 182 -15.19 -0.03 -5.75
N LYS A 183 -13.87 -0.06 -5.61
CA LYS A 183 -13.10 -1.29 -5.40
C LYS A 183 -13.45 -1.95 -4.06
N VAL A 184 -13.58 -1.18 -2.98
CA VAL A 184 -13.96 -1.68 -1.66
C VAL A 184 -15.33 -2.37 -1.71
N ASN A 185 -16.33 -1.73 -2.33
CA ASN A 185 -17.67 -2.31 -2.47
C ASN A 185 -17.68 -3.57 -3.33
N THR A 186 -16.87 -3.61 -4.39
CA THR A 186 -16.69 -4.80 -5.22
C THR A 186 -16.08 -5.93 -4.40
N ALA A 187 -15.00 -5.67 -3.67
CA ALA A 187 -14.36 -6.66 -2.82
C ALA A 187 -15.30 -7.23 -1.74
N VAL A 188 -16.09 -6.38 -1.08
CA VAL A 188 -17.10 -6.83 -0.10
C VAL A 188 -18.12 -7.77 -0.74
N LYS A 189 -18.60 -7.47 -1.95
CA LYS A 189 -19.57 -8.32 -2.67
C LYS A 189 -18.97 -9.66 -3.10
N GLN A 190 -17.71 -9.66 -3.53
CA GLN A 190 -17.05 -10.85 -4.09
C GLN A 190 -16.46 -11.79 -3.03
N ALA A 191 -16.21 -11.32 -1.81
CA ALA A 191 -15.47 -12.07 -0.79
C ALA A 191 -16.01 -13.50 -0.56
N SER A 192 -17.34 -13.66 -0.49
CA SER A 192 -17.95 -14.98 -0.25
C SER A 192 -17.91 -15.90 -1.47
N SER A 193 -18.13 -15.38 -2.68
CA SER A 193 -18.11 -16.17 -3.91
C SER A 193 -16.68 -16.63 -4.23
N VAL A 194 -15.69 -15.75 -4.09
CA VAL A 194 -14.28 -16.11 -4.25
C VAL A 194 -13.84 -17.15 -3.23
N ALA A 195 -14.25 -16.99 -1.96
CA ALA A 195 -13.93 -17.97 -0.91
C ALA A 195 -14.51 -19.37 -1.17
N ALA A 196 -15.59 -19.45 -1.97
CA ALA A 196 -16.22 -20.69 -2.40
C ALA A 196 -15.73 -21.16 -3.80
N ASN A 197 -14.71 -20.50 -4.38
CA ASN A 197 -14.20 -20.71 -5.74
C ASN A 197 -15.29 -20.61 -6.82
N LYS A 198 -16.17 -19.61 -6.69
CA LYS A 198 -17.21 -19.32 -7.69
C LYS A 198 -16.79 -18.05 -8.44
N SER A 199 -16.63 -18.17 -9.76
CA SER A 199 -16.53 -17.02 -10.66
C SER A 199 -17.90 -16.33 -10.75
N GLU A 200 -17.93 -15.01 -10.67
CA GLU A 200 -19.12 -14.21 -11.00
C GLU A 200 -19.27 -14.03 -12.51
#